data_d8ab76f66b4ac9fb35600adc2ac69df7
#
_entry.id   d8ab76f66b4ac9fb35600adc2ac69df7
#
_cell.length_a   1.000
_cell.length_b   1.000
_cell.length_c   1.000
_cell.angle_alpha   90.00
_cell.angle_beta   90.00
_cell.angle_gamma   90.00
#
_symmetry.space_group_name_H-M   'P 1'
#
loop_
_entity.id
_entity.type
_entity.pdbx_description
1 polymer ?
#
loop_
_entity_poly.entity_id
_entity_poly.type
_entity_poly.pdbx_seq_one_letter_code
_entity_poly.pdbx_strand_id
1 'polypeptide(L)'
;GLDRAKSLLPVRNGKSFLDIIVGQVRAARDQHGARLPLLFMDSFNTRDDTLEALEQYPDVQVDGLPLDFLQNQEPKLRADDLTPVEFPTDPRLEWCPPGHGDLYTALLGSGILDQLLDKGYRYASVSNGDNLGATPDARIAGWFAATGAPYAAELCRRTVNDRKGGHLAVRKSDGHLVLRDTAQ
;
A
#
# COMPACT_ATOMS: atom_id res chain seq x y z
N GLY A 1 -4.12 16.28 10.99
CA GLY A 1 -4.02 14.85 10.69
C GLY A 1 -4.84 14.04 11.68
N LEU A 2 -4.84 12.74 11.50
CA LEU A 2 -5.42 11.80 12.45
C LEU A 2 -4.37 11.50 13.52
N ASP A 3 -4.83 11.26 14.77
CA ASP A 3 -3.95 10.92 15.89
C ASP A 3 -3.43 9.48 15.79
N ARG A 4 -4.12 8.61 15.04
CA ARG A 4 -3.78 7.20 14.81
C ARG A 4 -3.82 6.85 13.33
N ALA A 5 -3.33 5.66 12.98
CA ALA A 5 -3.35 5.15 11.61
C ALA A 5 -4.78 5.11 11.04
N LYS A 6 -4.98 5.64 9.82
CA LYS A 6 -6.28 5.70 9.14
C LYS A 6 -6.92 4.31 8.98
N SER A 7 -6.12 3.28 8.79
CA SER A 7 -6.58 1.89 8.69
C SER A 7 -7.33 1.38 9.92
N LEU A 8 -7.18 2.06 11.07
CA LEU A 8 -7.86 1.71 12.32
C LEU A 8 -9.20 2.44 12.51
N LEU A 9 -9.60 3.32 11.60
CA LEU A 9 -10.90 3.96 11.66
C LEU A 9 -12.02 2.91 11.54
N PRO A 10 -13.05 2.98 12.41
CA PRO A 10 -14.20 2.08 12.33
C PRO A 10 -15.03 2.39 11.07
N VAL A 11 -15.36 1.37 10.30
CA VAL A 11 -16.08 1.49 9.03
C VAL A 11 -17.47 0.89 9.11
N ARG A 12 -17.57 -0.37 9.55
CA ARG A 12 -18.85 -1.10 9.58
C ARG A 12 -18.89 -2.09 10.73
N ASN A 13 -19.98 -2.09 11.49
CA ASN A 13 -20.23 -3.03 12.59
C ASN A 13 -19.07 -3.05 13.62
N GLY A 14 -18.48 -1.90 13.91
CA GLY A 14 -17.36 -1.77 14.84
C GLY A 14 -16.01 -2.28 14.29
N LYS A 15 -15.96 -2.74 13.04
CA LYS A 15 -14.72 -3.18 12.39
C LYS A 15 -14.03 -2.01 11.70
N SER A 16 -12.71 -1.95 11.85
CA SER A 16 -11.84 -1.02 11.14
C SER A 16 -11.58 -1.47 9.70
N PHE A 17 -10.94 -0.62 8.89
CA PHE A 17 -10.42 -1.02 7.57
C PHE A 17 -9.49 -2.22 7.69
N LEU A 18 -8.56 -2.20 8.65
CA LEU A 18 -7.60 -3.27 8.89
C LEU A 18 -8.30 -4.59 9.19
N ASP A 19 -9.30 -4.59 10.09
CA ASP A 19 -10.07 -5.79 10.43
C ASP A 19 -10.75 -6.41 9.21
N ILE A 20 -11.29 -5.56 8.34
CA ILE A 20 -11.98 -6.03 7.12
C ILE A 20 -10.96 -6.59 6.12
N ILE A 21 -9.81 -5.94 5.92
CA ILE A 21 -8.74 -6.42 5.04
C ILE A 21 -8.23 -7.77 5.51
N VAL A 22 -7.95 -7.92 6.81
CA VAL A 22 -7.56 -9.20 7.41
C VAL A 22 -8.61 -10.27 7.15
N GLY A 23 -9.88 -9.93 7.34
CA GLY A 23 -11.01 -10.85 7.05
C GLY A 23 -11.06 -11.28 5.58
N GLN A 24 -10.82 -10.36 4.64
CA GLN A 24 -10.81 -10.65 3.20
C GLN A 24 -9.65 -11.60 2.84
N VAL A 25 -8.46 -11.37 3.40
CA VAL A 25 -7.30 -12.25 3.16
C VAL A 25 -7.53 -13.63 3.73
N ARG A 26 -8.08 -13.75 4.95
CA ARG A 26 -8.44 -15.04 5.56
C ARG A 26 -9.45 -15.80 4.70
N ALA A 27 -10.51 -15.12 4.26
CA ALA A 27 -11.51 -15.73 3.38
C ALA A 27 -10.90 -16.23 2.06
N ALA A 28 -9.99 -15.49 1.46
CA ALA A 28 -9.27 -15.92 0.26
C ALA A 28 -8.37 -17.13 0.53
N ARG A 29 -7.67 -17.18 1.66
CA ARG A 29 -6.88 -18.35 2.07
C ARG A 29 -7.74 -19.59 2.22
N ASP A 30 -8.85 -19.48 2.93
CA ASP A 30 -9.79 -20.59 3.17
C ASP A 30 -10.41 -21.09 1.87
N GLN A 31 -10.84 -20.17 1.02
CA GLN A 31 -11.50 -20.51 -0.24
C GLN A 31 -10.57 -21.21 -1.23
N HIS A 32 -9.30 -20.85 -1.25
CA HIS A 32 -8.35 -21.34 -2.27
C HIS A 32 -7.27 -22.26 -1.73
N GLY A 33 -7.24 -22.53 -0.41
CA GLY A 33 -6.16 -23.27 0.23
C GLY A 33 -4.78 -22.61 0.03
N ALA A 34 -4.76 -21.29 -0.14
CA ALA A 34 -3.57 -20.54 -0.54
C ALA A 34 -2.85 -19.94 0.66
N ARG A 35 -1.51 -19.97 0.62
CA ARG A 35 -0.65 -19.25 1.57
C ARG A 35 -0.42 -17.83 1.02
N LEU A 36 -1.39 -16.97 1.21
CA LEU A 36 -1.37 -15.57 0.75
C LEU A 36 -0.79 -14.67 1.83
N PRO A 37 0.45 -14.15 1.72
CA PRO A 37 0.98 -13.18 2.67
C PRO A 37 0.18 -11.88 2.63
N LEU A 38 0.06 -11.24 3.77
CA LEU A 38 -0.44 -9.87 3.90
C LEU A 38 0.68 -9.05 4.53
N LEU A 39 1.09 -7.98 3.85
CA LEU A 39 2.10 -7.04 4.33
C LEU A 39 1.54 -5.62 4.23
N PHE A 40 1.81 -4.83 5.25
CA PHE A 40 1.47 -3.41 5.27
C PHE A 40 2.71 -2.58 5.01
N MET A 41 2.63 -1.60 4.11
CA MET A 41 3.64 -0.56 4.00
C MET A 41 3.26 0.54 4.98
N ASP A 42 3.98 0.63 6.06
CA ASP A 42 3.77 1.62 7.10
C ASP A 42 4.77 2.76 7.02
N SER A 43 4.39 3.90 7.58
CA SER A 43 5.32 4.97 7.88
C SER A 43 5.78 4.88 9.34
N PHE A 44 6.80 5.64 9.68
CA PHE A 44 7.25 5.80 11.07
C PHE A 44 6.15 6.37 12.01
N ASN A 45 5.08 6.94 11.44
CA ASN A 45 3.93 7.45 12.20
C ASN A 45 2.81 6.42 12.41
N THR A 46 2.75 5.36 11.61
CA THR A 46 1.60 4.43 11.59
C THR A 46 1.96 3.02 12.02
N ARG A 47 3.25 2.68 12.03
CA ARG A 47 3.73 1.32 12.26
C ARG A 47 3.28 0.74 13.58
N ASP A 48 3.53 1.46 14.67
CA ASP A 48 3.24 0.95 16.01
C ASP A 48 1.74 0.68 16.18
N ASP A 49 0.89 1.59 15.72
CA ASP A 49 -0.56 1.43 15.70
C ASP A 49 -1.01 0.20 14.89
N THR A 50 -0.41 0.01 13.71
CA THR A 50 -0.74 -1.11 12.82
C THR A 50 -0.34 -2.44 13.45
N LEU A 51 0.87 -2.54 14.00
CA LEU A 51 1.37 -3.77 14.62
C LEU A 51 0.59 -4.11 15.89
N GLU A 52 0.29 -3.13 16.76
CA GLU A 52 -0.57 -3.31 17.93
C GLU A 52 -1.94 -3.88 17.52
N ALA A 53 -2.55 -3.33 16.48
CA ALA A 53 -3.84 -3.82 16.01
C ALA A 53 -3.76 -5.24 15.42
N LEU A 54 -2.63 -5.63 14.83
CA LEU A 54 -2.44 -6.96 14.27
C LEU A 54 -2.20 -8.05 15.31
N GLU A 55 -1.85 -7.72 16.55
CA GLU A 55 -1.67 -8.70 17.64
C GLU A 55 -2.92 -9.55 17.88
N GLN A 56 -4.11 -9.02 17.61
CA GLN A 56 -5.36 -9.77 17.71
C GLN A 56 -5.54 -10.83 16.61
N TYR A 57 -4.64 -10.87 15.62
CA TYR A 57 -4.68 -11.76 14.45
C TYR A 57 -3.41 -12.58 14.29
N PRO A 58 -3.06 -13.47 15.25
CA PRO A 58 -1.77 -14.18 15.24
C PRO A 58 -1.58 -15.12 14.04
N ASP A 59 -2.66 -15.52 13.39
CA ASP A 59 -2.67 -16.39 12.20
C ASP A 59 -2.45 -15.64 10.88
N VAL A 60 -2.38 -14.31 10.91
CA VAL A 60 -2.22 -13.50 9.69
C VAL A 60 -0.82 -13.62 9.13
N GLN A 61 0.19 -13.75 9.98
CA GLN A 61 1.56 -13.99 9.56
C GLN A 61 1.71 -15.37 8.93
N VAL A 62 2.35 -15.44 7.76
CA VAL A 62 2.65 -16.70 7.06
C VAL A 62 4.11 -16.75 6.65
N ASP A 63 4.65 -17.96 6.58
CA ASP A 63 6.00 -18.25 6.08
C ASP A 63 7.15 -17.55 6.83
N GLY A 64 6.89 -17.05 8.04
CA GLY A 64 7.85 -16.25 8.78
C GLY A 64 8.15 -14.88 8.15
N LEU A 65 7.32 -14.45 7.17
CA LEU A 65 7.40 -13.10 6.61
C LEU A 65 6.92 -12.08 7.65
N PRO A 66 7.50 -10.88 7.71
CA PRO A 66 6.97 -9.83 8.56
C PRO A 66 5.58 -9.39 8.10
N LEU A 67 4.83 -8.74 8.99
CA LEU A 67 3.51 -8.20 8.68
C LEU A 67 3.58 -6.80 8.08
N ASP A 68 4.72 -6.13 8.23
CA ASP A 68 4.94 -4.78 7.73
C ASP A 68 6.34 -4.57 7.15
N PHE A 69 6.50 -3.48 6.45
CA PHE A 69 7.76 -2.85 6.13
C PHE A 69 7.59 -1.33 6.10
N LEU A 70 8.66 -0.63 6.46
CA LEU A 70 8.63 0.83 6.51
C LEU A 70 8.92 1.44 5.16
N GLN A 71 8.13 2.43 4.77
CA GLN A 71 8.54 3.37 3.74
C GLN A 71 9.67 4.27 4.24
N ASN A 72 10.37 4.91 3.32
CA ASN A 72 11.46 5.81 3.64
C ASN A 72 10.99 7.06 4.37
N GLN A 73 11.93 7.90 4.77
CA GLN A 73 11.69 9.22 5.37
C GLN A 73 12.30 10.29 4.48
N GLU A 74 11.60 11.38 4.29
CA GLU A 74 12.10 12.56 3.59
C GLU A 74 12.00 13.79 4.48
N PRO A 75 12.99 14.69 4.46
CA PRO A 75 12.89 15.93 5.19
C PRO A 75 11.84 16.84 4.56
N LYS A 76 11.03 17.47 5.39
CA LYS A 76 10.17 18.57 4.92
C LYS A 76 11.03 19.76 4.52
N LEU A 77 10.67 20.37 3.41
CA LEU A 77 11.41 21.53 2.89
C LEU A 77 10.63 22.82 3.15
N ARG A 78 11.35 23.87 3.42
CA ARG A 78 10.82 25.23 3.47
C ARG A 78 10.37 25.64 2.07
N ALA A 79 9.27 26.38 1.98
CA ALA A 79 8.73 26.81 0.69
C ALA A 79 9.49 27.99 0.07
N ASP A 80 10.24 28.73 0.88
CA ASP A 80 10.93 29.96 0.47
C ASP A 80 12.31 29.68 -0.12
N ASP A 81 13.05 28.71 0.39
CA ASP A 81 14.45 28.45 0.00
C ASP A 81 14.78 26.98 -0.26
N LEU A 82 13.79 26.09 -0.07
CA LEU A 82 13.89 24.63 -0.24
C LEU A 82 14.94 23.97 0.67
N THR A 83 15.34 24.63 1.74
CA THR A 83 16.17 23.99 2.78
C THR A 83 15.32 23.10 3.68
N PRO A 84 15.91 22.08 4.34
CA PRO A 84 15.20 21.29 5.33
C PRO A 84 14.62 22.15 6.46
N VAL A 85 13.42 21.76 6.89
CA VAL A 85 12.77 22.40 8.04
C VAL A 85 13.48 21.97 9.33
N GLU A 86 13.78 22.93 10.19
CA GLU A 86 14.23 22.69 11.56
C GLU A 86 13.09 23.01 12.53
N PHE A 87 12.69 22.03 13.34
CA PHE A 87 11.66 22.21 14.36
C PHE A 87 12.09 21.54 15.68
N PRO A 88 13.01 22.18 16.46
CA PRO A 88 13.64 21.57 17.65
C PRO A 88 12.65 21.16 18.75
N THR A 89 11.46 21.75 18.77
CA THR A 89 10.41 21.43 19.76
C THR A 89 9.85 20.01 19.56
N ASP A 90 9.76 19.54 18.32
CA ASP A 90 9.41 18.17 17.97
C ASP A 90 10.08 17.77 16.63
N PRO A 91 11.29 17.22 16.67
CA PRO A 91 12.05 16.86 15.48
C PRO A 91 11.37 15.84 14.58
N ARG A 92 10.39 15.06 15.08
CA ARG A 92 9.61 14.14 14.25
C ARG A 92 8.78 14.86 13.19
N LEU A 93 8.38 16.11 13.47
CA LEU A 93 7.65 16.94 12.52
C LEU A 93 8.49 17.50 11.38
N GLU A 94 9.80 17.35 11.43
CA GLU A 94 10.73 17.73 10.36
C GLU A 94 10.67 16.76 9.19
N TRP A 95 10.13 15.55 9.41
CA TRP A 95 10.11 14.46 8.45
C TRP A 95 8.71 14.15 7.96
N CYS A 96 8.66 13.58 6.77
CA CYS A 96 7.43 13.02 6.20
C CYS A 96 7.73 11.72 5.45
N PRO A 97 6.74 10.83 5.34
CA PRO A 97 6.85 9.69 4.43
C PRO A 97 6.71 10.17 2.98
N PRO A 98 7.45 9.57 2.02
CA PRO A 98 7.39 9.94 0.60
C PRO A 98 6.02 9.67 -0.03
N GLY A 99 5.28 8.70 0.50
CA GLY A 99 3.97 8.29 0.00
C GLY A 99 4.00 7.01 -0.83
N HIS A 100 2.91 6.75 -1.56
CA HIS A 100 2.67 5.45 -2.22
C HIS A 100 3.72 5.06 -3.26
N GLY A 101 4.35 6.01 -3.93
CA GLY A 101 5.41 5.75 -4.91
C GLY A 101 6.65 5.09 -4.33
N ASP A 102 6.87 5.24 -3.04
CA ASP A 102 7.98 4.63 -2.32
C ASP A 102 7.85 3.10 -2.12
N LEU A 103 6.73 2.52 -2.50
CA LEU A 103 6.49 1.08 -2.38
C LEU A 103 7.64 0.25 -2.96
N TYR A 104 8.12 0.61 -4.13
CA TYR A 104 9.15 -0.17 -4.82
C TYR A 104 10.51 -0.05 -4.15
N THR A 105 10.90 1.15 -3.77
CA THR A 105 12.17 1.42 -3.11
C THR A 105 12.19 0.89 -1.68
N ALA A 106 11.09 1.03 -0.94
CA ALA A 106 10.95 0.50 0.40
C ALA A 106 10.93 -1.04 0.43
N LEU A 107 10.21 -1.67 -0.50
CA LEU A 107 10.15 -3.12 -0.60
C LEU A 107 11.53 -3.72 -0.91
N LEU A 108 12.30 -3.08 -1.79
CA LEU A 108 13.67 -3.47 -2.12
C LEU A 108 14.61 -3.20 -0.94
N GLY A 109 14.60 -1.98 -0.41
CA GLY A 109 15.52 -1.55 0.64
C GLY A 109 15.34 -2.26 1.98
N SER A 110 14.13 -2.73 2.29
CA SER A 110 13.85 -3.54 3.48
C SER A 110 14.31 -5.00 3.37
N GLY A 111 14.69 -5.47 2.18
CA GLY A 111 15.04 -6.87 1.92
C GLY A 111 13.83 -7.81 1.87
N ILE A 112 12.61 -7.29 1.96
CA ILE A 112 11.39 -8.11 1.90
C ILE A 112 11.15 -8.67 0.51
N LEU A 113 11.52 -7.93 -0.54
CA LEU A 113 11.44 -8.43 -1.90
C LEU A 113 12.21 -9.73 -2.06
N ASP A 114 13.45 -9.78 -1.57
CA ASP A 114 14.30 -10.97 -1.64
C ASP A 114 13.68 -12.13 -0.86
N GLN A 115 13.18 -11.87 0.35
CA GLN A 115 12.50 -12.90 1.16
C GLN A 115 11.26 -13.48 0.46
N LEU A 116 10.46 -12.65 -0.22
CA LEU A 116 9.31 -13.09 -1.00
C LEU A 116 9.74 -13.94 -2.19
N LEU A 117 10.75 -13.52 -2.93
CA LEU A 117 11.27 -14.24 -4.10
C LEU A 117 11.87 -15.60 -3.70
N ASP A 118 12.62 -15.66 -2.61
CA ASP A 118 13.21 -16.90 -2.07
C ASP A 118 12.15 -17.92 -1.65
N LYS A 119 10.98 -17.43 -1.18
CA LYS A 119 9.83 -18.26 -0.84
C LYS A 119 8.96 -18.65 -2.05
N GLY A 120 9.34 -18.22 -3.25
CA GLY A 120 8.69 -18.56 -4.51
C GLY A 120 7.51 -17.68 -4.89
N TYR A 121 7.25 -16.58 -4.18
CA TYR A 121 6.23 -15.61 -4.58
C TYR A 121 6.65 -14.89 -5.85
N ARG A 122 5.76 -14.79 -6.82
CA ARG A 122 6.03 -14.21 -8.16
C ARG A 122 5.15 -13.03 -8.51
N TYR A 123 4.03 -12.91 -7.84
CA TYR A 123 3.02 -11.88 -8.08
C TYR A 123 2.64 -11.21 -6.77
N ALA A 124 2.34 -9.94 -6.84
CA ALA A 124 1.84 -9.18 -5.72
C ALA A 124 0.63 -8.34 -6.15
N SER A 125 -0.37 -8.28 -5.31
CA SER A 125 -1.48 -7.33 -5.41
C SER A 125 -1.23 -6.18 -4.45
N VAL A 126 -1.42 -4.96 -4.91
CA VAL A 126 -1.20 -3.75 -4.12
C VAL A 126 -2.47 -2.92 -4.11
N SER A 127 -2.88 -2.49 -2.94
CA SER A 127 -4.04 -1.60 -2.78
C SER A 127 -3.83 -0.64 -1.62
N ASN A 128 -4.59 0.47 -1.64
CA ASN A 128 -4.64 1.35 -0.48
C ASN A 128 -5.35 0.66 0.70
N GLY A 129 -4.87 0.92 1.92
CA GLY A 129 -5.43 0.36 3.15
C GLY A 129 -6.84 0.85 3.52
N ASP A 130 -7.43 1.73 2.72
CA ASP A 130 -8.82 2.18 2.82
C ASP A 130 -9.67 1.81 1.59
N ASN A 131 -9.12 1.06 0.65
CA ASN A 131 -9.84 0.55 -0.52
C ASN A 131 -10.35 -0.87 -0.27
N LEU A 132 -11.47 -1.00 0.43
CA LEU A 132 -12.08 -2.30 0.74
C LEU A 132 -12.66 -3.02 -0.49
N GLY A 133 -12.76 -2.36 -1.63
CA GLY A 133 -13.17 -2.97 -2.89
C GLY A 133 -12.05 -3.78 -3.56
N ALA A 134 -10.80 -3.52 -3.24
CA ALA A 134 -9.65 -4.24 -3.79
C ALA A 134 -9.39 -5.55 -3.02
N THR A 135 -10.35 -6.47 -3.09
CA THR A 135 -10.23 -7.79 -2.45
C THR A 135 -9.31 -8.71 -3.26
N PRO A 136 -8.59 -9.65 -2.61
CA PRO A 136 -7.89 -10.70 -3.34
C PRO A 136 -8.84 -11.51 -4.22
N ASP A 137 -8.63 -11.51 -5.55
CA ASP A 137 -9.42 -12.29 -6.51
C ASP A 137 -8.51 -13.20 -7.32
N ALA A 138 -8.66 -14.51 -7.11
CA ALA A 138 -7.85 -15.54 -7.79
C ALA A 138 -8.06 -15.55 -9.31
N ARG A 139 -9.20 -15.09 -9.84
CA ARG A 139 -9.44 -15.00 -11.28
C ARG A 139 -8.62 -13.88 -11.90
N ILE A 140 -8.54 -12.72 -11.22
CA ILE A 140 -7.70 -11.59 -11.65
C ILE A 140 -6.23 -12.00 -11.58
N ALA A 141 -5.80 -12.63 -10.48
CA ALA A 141 -4.43 -13.11 -10.32
C ALA A 141 -4.05 -14.14 -11.40
N GLY A 142 -4.93 -15.11 -11.68
CA GLY A 142 -4.71 -16.12 -12.71
C GLY A 142 -4.68 -15.52 -14.13
N TRP A 143 -5.58 -14.60 -14.42
CA TRP A 143 -5.55 -13.86 -15.68
C TRP A 143 -4.24 -13.08 -15.84
N PHE A 144 -3.84 -12.33 -14.83
CA PHE A 144 -2.59 -11.56 -14.85
C PHE A 144 -1.37 -12.47 -15.08
N ALA A 145 -1.29 -13.58 -14.35
CA ALA A 145 -0.22 -14.55 -14.51
C ALA A 145 -0.17 -15.14 -15.94
N ALA A 146 -1.34 -15.40 -16.55
CA ALA A 146 -1.43 -15.94 -17.89
C ALA A 146 -1.03 -14.94 -18.98
N THR A 147 -1.16 -13.64 -18.74
CA THR A 147 -0.78 -12.61 -19.73
C THR A 147 0.72 -12.44 -19.90
N GLY A 148 1.52 -12.82 -18.90
CA GLY A 148 2.95 -12.51 -18.83
C GLY A 148 3.27 -11.02 -18.73
N ALA A 149 2.27 -10.16 -18.51
CA ALA A 149 2.49 -8.73 -18.34
C ALA A 149 3.24 -8.44 -17.03
N PRO A 150 4.17 -7.48 -17.01
CA PRO A 150 4.91 -7.12 -15.79
C PRO A 150 4.07 -6.29 -14.81
N TYR A 151 3.00 -5.66 -15.27
CA TYR A 151 2.14 -4.78 -14.48
C TYR A 151 0.71 -4.78 -15.02
N ALA A 152 -0.24 -4.72 -14.12
CA ALA A 152 -1.65 -4.47 -14.42
C ALA A 152 -2.23 -3.49 -13.40
N ALA A 153 -3.04 -2.54 -13.87
CA ALA A 153 -3.78 -1.62 -13.01
C ALA A 153 -5.28 -1.86 -13.18
N GLU A 154 -5.97 -2.02 -12.06
CA GLU A 154 -7.43 -2.01 -12.04
C GLU A 154 -7.91 -0.57 -12.02
N LEU A 155 -8.77 -0.22 -12.98
CA LEU A 155 -9.29 1.13 -13.15
C LEU A 155 -10.82 1.12 -13.10
N CYS A 156 -11.39 2.11 -12.46
CA CYS A 156 -12.83 2.36 -12.48
C CYS A 156 -13.17 3.58 -13.37
N ARG A 157 -14.41 3.62 -13.82
CA ARG A 157 -14.90 4.84 -14.49
C ARG A 157 -14.99 5.98 -13.47
N ARG A 158 -14.45 7.13 -13.86
CA ARG A 158 -14.52 8.34 -13.05
C ARG A 158 -15.97 8.79 -12.87
N THR A 159 -16.32 9.14 -11.65
CA THR A 159 -17.61 9.74 -11.28
C THR A 159 -17.43 11.21 -10.88
N VAL A 160 -18.53 11.88 -10.57
CA VAL A 160 -18.49 13.27 -10.06
C VAL A 160 -17.74 13.42 -8.73
N ASN A 161 -17.59 12.31 -7.99
CA ASN A 161 -16.87 12.30 -6.72
C ASN A 161 -15.36 12.09 -6.89
N ASP A 162 -14.92 11.62 -8.07
CA ASP A 162 -13.52 11.30 -8.36
C ASP A 162 -12.80 12.48 -8.99
N ARG A 163 -12.80 13.63 -8.30
CA ARG A 163 -12.17 14.86 -8.80
C ARG A 163 -10.66 14.85 -8.73
N LYS A 164 -10.08 13.98 -7.89
CA LYS A 164 -8.64 13.78 -7.71
C LYS A 164 -8.24 12.42 -8.27
N GLY A 165 -6.96 12.26 -8.50
CA GLY A 165 -6.37 10.99 -8.94
C GLY A 165 -5.99 10.99 -10.41
N GLY A 166 -5.19 10.00 -10.77
CA GLY A 166 -4.66 9.85 -12.10
C GLY A 166 -5.70 9.38 -13.11
N HIS A 167 -5.40 9.59 -14.37
CA HIS A 167 -6.15 9.07 -15.52
C HIS A 167 -5.20 8.61 -16.60
N LEU A 168 -5.65 7.68 -17.42
CA LEU A 168 -4.87 7.24 -18.56
C LEU A 168 -4.90 8.29 -19.67
N ALA A 169 -3.74 8.57 -20.24
CA ALA A 169 -3.56 9.48 -21.36
C ALA A 169 -2.55 8.90 -22.36
N VAL A 170 -2.67 9.29 -23.62
CA VAL A 170 -1.68 8.96 -24.63
C VAL A 170 -0.74 10.14 -24.80
N ARG A 171 0.54 9.92 -24.58
CA ARG A 171 1.56 10.94 -24.78
C ARG A 171 1.75 11.21 -26.27
N LYS A 172 1.57 12.48 -26.69
CA LYS A 172 1.54 12.86 -28.11
C LYS A 172 2.90 12.69 -28.81
N SER A 173 4.01 12.76 -28.07
CA SER A 173 5.37 12.69 -28.64
C SER A 173 5.76 11.31 -29.14
N ASP A 174 5.24 10.23 -28.54
CA ASP A 174 5.66 8.85 -28.82
C ASP A 174 4.51 7.84 -28.82
N GLY A 175 3.28 8.28 -28.57
CA GLY A 175 2.11 7.41 -28.55
C GLY A 175 1.99 6.49 -27.34
N HIS A 176 2.89 6.59 -26.34
CA HIS A 176 2.84 5.74 -25.17
C HIS A 176 1.65 6.08 -24.25
N LEU A 177 1.05 5.01 -23.72
CA LEU A 177 0.05 5.12 -22.65
C LEU A 177 0.76 5.48 -21.34
N VAL A 178 0.32 6.54 -20.70
CA VAL A 178 0.86 7.04 -19.44
C VAL A 178 -0.24 7.30 -18.44
N LEU A 179 0.07 7.11 -17.17
CA LEU A 179 -0.79 7.60 -16.09
C LEU A 179 -0.44 9.06 -15.81
N ARG A 180 -1.42 9.91 -15.83
CA ARG A 180 -1.26 11.35 -15.56
C ARG A 180 -2.12 11.77 -14.39
N ASP A 181 -1.53 12.47 -13.43
CA ASP A 181 -2.26 13.07 -12.32
C ASP A 181 -2.81 14.45 -12.70
N THR A 182 -3.81 14.91 -11.94
CA THR A 182 -4.45 16.23 -12.13
C THR A 182 -3.53 17.41 -11.84
N ALA A 183 -2.45 17.19 -11.10
CA ALA A 183 -1.46 18.23 -10.77
C ALA A 183 -0.40 18.45 -11.85
N GLN A 184 -0.45 17.73 -12.97
CA GLN A 184 0.55 17.78 -14.05
C GLN A 184 0.06 18.53 -15.27
#